data_9629c8ce586b2f0fc893a453771d37de
#
_entry.id   9629c8ce586b2f0fc893a453771d37de
#
_cell.length_a   1.000
_cell.length_b   1.000
_cell.length_c   1.000
_cell.angle_alpha   90.00
_cell.angle_beta   90.00
_cell.angle_gamma   90.00
#
_symmetry.space_group_name_H-M   'P 1'
#
loop_
_entity.id
_entity.type
_entity.pdbx_description
1 polymer ?
#
loop_
_entity_poly.entity_id
_entity_poly.type
_entity_poly.pdbx_seq_one_letter_code
_entity_poly.pdbx_strand_id
1 'polypeptide(L)'
;LSDEQLRPYPSLCMDDTSRNLPKRDTWTLDNQRRMMVPDWATALACLCEGLCVGMVPAHLAQPLIAQGQLVALHLQRPFPASPSCIAWVQNNHSPAMSWLLEYLGDTDTLSQEWLNDAECGAQ
;
A
#
# COMPACT_ATOMS: atom_id res chain seq x y z
N LEU A 1 -0.81 -17.94 7.35
CA LEU A 1 -0.89 -18.59 6.04
C LEU A 1 0.49 -18.76 5.45
N SER A 2 0.76 -19.92 4.84
CA SER A 2 1.99 -20.18 4.10
C SER A 2 1.87 -19.70 2.64
N ASP A 3 3.02 -19.60 1.94
CA ASP A 3 3.07 -19.26 0.52
C ASP A 3 2.26 -20.26 -0.33
N GLU A 4 2.28 -21.54 0.02
CA GLU A 4 1.51 -22.58 -0.67
C GLU A 4 0.00 -22.41 -0.55
N GLN A 5 -0.46 -21.93 0.61
CA GLN A 5 -1.88 -21.65 0.84
C GLN A 5 -2.36 -20.40 0.09
N LEU A 6 -1.45 -19.44 -0.19
CA LEU A 6 -1.77 -18.22 -0.94
C LEU A 6 -1.73 -18.41 -2.46
N ARG A 7 -0.88 -19.32 -2.95
CA ARG A 7 -0.62 -19.53 -4.38
C ARG A 7 -1.87 -19.81 -5.24
N PRO A 8 -2.92 -20.50 -4.79
CA PRO A 8 -4.13 -20.72 -5.56
C PRO A 8 -4.91 -19.43 -5.89
N TYR A 9 -4.76 -18.40 -5.07
CA TYR A 9 -5.49 -17.15 -5.23
C TYR A 9 -4.71 -16.17 -6.12
N PRO A 10 -5.39 -15.42 -7.02
CA PRO A 10 -4.74 -14.37 -7.78
C PRO A 10 -4.14 -13.30 -6.86
N SER A 11 -2.92 -12.85 -7.16
CA SER A 11 -2.27 -11.75 -6.47
C SER A 11 -2.69 -10.42 -7.08
N LEU A 12 -3.19 -9.50 -6.26
CA LEU A 12 -3.45 -8.13 -6.66
C LEU A 12 -2.14 -7.40 -6.97
N CYS A 13 -2.05 -6.81 -8.14
CA CYS A 13 -0.90 -6.01 -8.57
C CYS A 13 -1.37 -4.66 -9.09
N MET A 14 -0.79 -3.58 -8.57
CA MET A 14 -0.99 -2.25 -9.13
C MET A 14 -0.23 -2.13 -10.46
N ASP A 15 -0.87 -1.54 -11.46
CA ASP A 15 -0.17 -1.26 -12.72
C ASP A 15 0.90 -0.19 -12.47
N ASP A 16 2.14 -0.55 -12.76
CA ASP A 16 3.27 0.37 -12.66
C ASP A 16 3.33 1.25 -13.90
N THR A 17 3.02 2.52 -13.72
CA THR A 17 3.04 3.54 -14.79
C THR A 17 4.46 4.00 -15.16
N SER A 18 5.49 3.46 -14.50
CA SER A 18 6.89 3.78 -14.81
C SER A 18 7.23 3.40 -16.25
N ARG A 19 7.80 4.35 -16.99
CA ARG A 19 8.22 4.16 -18.40
C ARG A 19 9.70 3.84 -18.53
N ASN A 20 10.53 4.30 -17.58
CA ASN A 20 11.98 4.31 -17.70
C ASN A 20 12.68 3.46 -16.61
N LEU A 21 11.94 2.92 -15.67
CA LEU A 21 12.49 2.06 -14.62
C LEU A 21 11.94 0.64 -14.75
N PRO A 22 12.67 -0.36 -14.31
CA PRO A 22 12.16 -1.72 -14.24
C PRO A 22 10.85 -1.74 -13.43
N LYS A 23 9.82 -2.37 -13.97
CA LYS A 23 8.57 -2.56 -13.24
C LYS A 23 8.84 -3.30 -11.94
N ARG A 24 8.30 -2.79 -10.83
CA ARG A 24 8.44 -3.45 -9.54
C ARG A 24 7.51 -4.66 -9.50
N ASP A 25 8.09 -5.84 -9.37
CA ASP A 25 7.36 -7.04 -8.97
C ASP A 25 7.19 -7.01 -7.46
N THR A 26 6.06 -6.48 -7.03
CA THR A 26 5.75 -6.44 -5.61
C THR A 26 5.16 -7.79 -5.18
N TRP A 27 5.86 -8.47 -4.26
CA TRP A 27 5.43 -9.59 -3.40
C TRP A 27 4.57 -10.72 -4.05
N THR A 28 4.58 -10.85 -5.37
CA THR A 28 3.95 -11.96 -6.07
C THR A 28 4.79 -13.23 -5.86
N LEU A 29 4.13 -14.31 -5.51
CA LEU A 29 4.80 -15.62 -5.43
C LEU A 29 5.08 -16.15 -6.83
N ASP A 30 6.15 -16.95 -6.96
CA ASP A 30 6.48 -17.61 -8.23
C ASP A 30 5.28 -18.44 -8.70
N ASN A 31 4.94 -18.29 -9.99
CA ASN A 31 3.81 -18.96 -10.64
C ASN A 31 2.41 -18.60 -10.08
N GLN A 32 2.28 -17.57 -9.28
CA GLN A 32 0.97 -17.05 -8.85
C GLN A 32 0.33 -16.21 -9.98
N ARG A 33 -0.96 -16.42 -10.23
CA ARG A 33 -1.71 -15.57 -11.17
C ARG A 33 -1.74 -14.14 -10.66
N ARG A 34 -1.60 -13.16 -11.58
CA ARG A 34 -1.63 -11.74 -11.27
C ARG A 34 -2.94 -11.12 -11.74
N MET A 35 -3.54 -10.30 -10.90
CA MET A 35 -4.65 -9.44 -11.24
C MET A 35 -4.15 -8.00 -11.26
N MET A 36 -3.97 -7.45 -12.45
CA MET A 36 -3.50 -6.08 -12.63
C MET A 36 -4.67 -5.10 -12.53
N VAL A 37 -4.51 -4.06 -11.72
CA VAL A 37 -5.52 -3.01 -11.52
C VAL A 37 -4.88 -1.62 -11.64
N PRO A 38 -5.63 -0.62 -12.16
CA PRO A 38 -5.06 0.71 -12.44
C PRO A 38 -4.95 1.60 -11.20
N ASP A 39 -5.77 1.38 -10.18
CA ASP A 39 -5.89 2.26 -9.02
C ASP A 39 -6.38 1.53 -7.77
N TRP A 40 -6.28 2.21 -6.63
CA TRP A 40 -6.69 1.66 -5.33
C TRP A 40 -8.20 1.45 -5.19
N ALA A 41 -9.04 2.25 -5.85
CA ALA A 41 -10.48 2.08 -5.78
C ALA A 41 -10.88 0.75 -6.44
N THR A 42 -10.35 0.47 -7.62
CA THR A 42 -10.54 -0.82 -8.31
C THR A 42 -9.93 -1.98 -7.51
N ALA A 43 -8.75 -1.78 -6.91
CA ALA A 43 -8.10 -2.77 -6.07
C ALA A 43 -8.98 -3.20 -4.89
N LEU A 44 -9.51 -2.23 -4.15
CA LEU A 44 -10.37 -2.48 -3.00
C LEU A 44 -11.68 -3.18 -3.42
N ALA A 45 -12.29 -2.76 -4.52
CA ALA A 45 -13.48 -3.43 -5.05
C ALA A 45 -13.21 -4.91 -5.36
N CYS A 46 -12.09 -5.23 -6.05
CA CYS A 46 -11.72 -6.61 -6.34
C CYS A 46 -11.48 -7.45 -5.08
N LEU A 47 -10.86 -6.85 -4.05
CA LEU A 47 -10.61 -7.52 -2.78
C LEU A 47 -11.92 -7.78 -2.02
N CYS A 48 -12.82 -6.81 -1.95
CA CYS A 48 -14.13 -6.96 -1.30
C CYS A 48 -15.00 -8.03 -1.98
N GLU A 49 -14.89 -8.18 -3.29
CA GLU A 49 -15.57 -9.24 -4.05
C GLU A 49 -14.85 -10.61 -3.93
N GLY A 50 -13.75 -10.70 -3.19
CA GLY A 50 -13.01 -11.95 -3.00
C GLY A 50 -12.32 -12.49 -4.25
N LEU A 51 -12.04 -11.65 -5.25
CA LEU A 51 -11.44 -12.07 -6.52
C LEU A 51 -9.95 -12.32 -6.41
N CYS A 52 -9.29 -11.73 -5.44
CA CYS A 52 -7.83 -11.79 -5.27
C CYS A 52 -7.43 -11.61 -3.81
N VAL A 53 -6.15 -11.81 -3.55
CA VAL A 53 -5.47 -11.47 -2.31
C VAL A 53 -4.42 -10.39 -2.59
N GLY A 54 -4.15 -9.50 -1.64
CA GLY A 54 -3.24 -8.41 -1.94
C GLY A 54 -2.75 -7.63 -0.74
N MET A 55 -1.71 -6.83 -0.96
CA MET A 55 -1.26 -5.83 -0.01
C MET A 55 -1.92 -4.50 -0.33
N VAL A 56 -2.46 -3.88 0.70
CA VAL A 56 -3.14 -2.59 0.63
C VAL A 56 -2.58 -1.70 1.74
N PRO A 57 -2.41 -0.40 1.50
CA PRO A 57 -2.10 0.54 2.57
C PRO A 57 -3.10 0.41 3.73
N ALA A 58 -2.59 0.34 4.96
CA ALA A 58 -3.41 0.06 6.14
C ALA A 58 -4.57 1.05 6.29
N HIS A 59 -4.32 2.35 6.07
CA HIS A 59 -5.35 3.39 6.16
C HIS A 59 -6.52 3.20 5.17
N LEU A 60 -6.31 2.53 4.03
CA LEU A 60 -7.36 2.21 3.08
C LEU A 60 -8.11 0.92 3.45
N ALA A 61 -7.42 -0.05 4.05
CA ALA A 61 -8.01 -1.34 4.41
C ALA A 61 -8.78 -1.30 5.73
N GLN A 62 -8.33 -0.54 6.71
CA GLN A 62 -8.89 -0.49 8.07
C GLN A 62 -10.41 -0.25 8.12
N PRO A 63 -10.98 0.74 7.41
CA PRO A 63 -12.42 0.96 7.43
C PRO A 63 -13.21 -0.25 6.91
N LEU A 64 -12.69 -0.94 5.89
CA LEU A 64 -13.32 -2.11 5.29
C LEU A 64 -13.20 -3.35 6.18
N ILE A 65 -12.07 -3.48 6.89
CA ILE A 65 -11.88 -4.52 7.90
C ILE A 65 -12.84 -4.31 9.07
N ALA A 66 -12.98 -3.08 9.58
CA ALA A 66 -13.90 -2.73 10.65
C ALA A 66 -15.38 -3.02 10.27
N GLN A 67 -15.72 -2.90 9.00
CA GLN A 67 -17.04 -3.23 8.46
C GLN A 67 -17.22 -4.72 8.11
N GLY A 68 -16.18 -5.55 8.31
CA GLY A 68 -16.21 -6.97 7.98
C GLY A 68 -16.19 -7.28 6.47
N GLN A 69 -15.86 -6.31 5.63
CA GLN A 69 -15.76 -6.49 4.18
C GLN A 69 -14.41 -7.05 3.73
N LEU A 70 -13.38 -6.82 4.52
CA LEU A 70 -12.05 -7.39 4.33
C LEU A 70 -11.58 -8.12 5.58
N VAL A 71 -10.64 -9.04 5.40
CA VAL A 71 -9.98 -9.77 6.49
C VAL A 71 -8.47 -9.62 6.35
N ALA A 72 -7.79 -9.20 7.41
CA ALA A 72 -6.34 -9.18 7.46
C ALA A 72 -5.80 -10.61 7.58
N LEU A 73 -4.90 -10.98 6.69
CA LEU A 73 -4.28 -12.31 6.66
C LEU A 73 -2.93 -12.28 7.39
N HIS A 74 -2.76 -13.16 8.36
CA HIS A 74 -1.48 -13.35 9.04
C HIS A 74 -0.58 -14.29 8.24
N LEU A 75 0.52 -13.76 7.71
CA LEU A 75 1.48 -14.49 6.91
C LEU A 75 2.61 -15.05 7.76
N GLN A 76 3.08 -16.27 7.46
CA GLN A 76 4.24 -16.86 8.13
C GLN A 76 5.52 -16.07 7.87
N ARG A 77 5.64 -15.49 6.68
CA ARG A 77 6.73 -14.60 6.30
C ARG A 77 6.17 -13.21 6.05
N PRO A 78 6.28 -12.29 7.03
CA PRO A 78 5.79 -10.93 6.83
C PRO A 78 6.61 -10.21 5.76
N PHE A 79 5.94 -9.37 4.98
CA PHE A 79 6.60 -8.49 4.03
C PHE A 79 7.23 -7.30 4.77
N PRO A 80 8.43 -6.87 4.33
CA PRO A 80 9.05 -5.68 4.89
C PRO A 80 8.17 -4.45 4.59
N ALA A 81 8.10 -3.54 5.55
CA ALA A 81 7.48 -2.25 5.34
C ALA A 81 8.23 -1.50 4.21
N SER A 82 7.47 -0.88 3.31
CA SER A 82 8.05 -0.02 2.27
C SER A 82 8.27 1.37 2.82
N PRO A 83 9.50 1.90 2.82
CA PRO A 83 9.74 3.27 3.23
C PRO A 83 9.07 4.23 2.23
N SER A 84 8.36 5.22 2.74
CA SER A 84 7.86 6.33 1.96
C SER A 84 8.82 7.51 2.10
N CYS A 85 9.02 8.25 1.01
CA CYS A 85 9.87 9.45 1.03
C CYS A 85 9.20 10.58 0.25
N ILE A 86 9.54 11.81 0.64
CA ILE A 86 9.23 13.01 -0.13
C ILE A 86 10.44 13.34 -0.99
N ALA A 87 10.23 13.53 -2.27
CA ALA A 87 11.28 13.93 -3.21
C ALA A 87 10.92 15.26 -3.86
N TRP A 88 11.90 16.16 -3.95
CA TRP A 88 11.75 17.46 -4.60
C TRP A 88 13.01 17.86 -5.35
N VAL A 89 12.86 18.82 -6.28
CA VAL A 89 14.01 19.38 -7.01
C VAL A 89 14.72 20.40 -6.16
N GLN A 90 15.95 20.13 -5.80
CA GLN A 90 16.74 20.90 -4.83
C GLN A 90 16.90 22.40 -5.17
N ASN A 91 16.92 22.74 -6.45
CA ASN A 91 17.14 24.12 -6.93
C ASN A 91 15.84 24.90 -7.19
N ASN A 92 14.68 24.32 -6.90
CA ASN A 92 13.38 24.95 -7.15
C ASN A 92 12.67 25.25 -5.82
N HIS A 93 13.24 26.15 -5.03
CA HIS A 93 12.64 26.58 -3.77
C HIS A 93 11.73 27.79 -3.99
N SER A 94 10.44 27.54 -4.19
CA SER A 94 9.44 28.58 -4.01
C SER A 94 9.14 28.77 -2.51
N PRO A 95 8.65 29.93 -2.06
CA PRO A 95 8.20 30.11 -0.67
C PRO A 95 7.17 29.06 -0.23
N ALA A 96 6.28 28.66 -1.13
CA ALA A 96 5.29 27.60 -0.88
C ALA A 96 5.96 26.24 -0.67
N MET A 97 7.00 25.92 -1.47
CA MET A 97 7.76 24.68 -1.27
C MET A 97 8.51 24.67 0.06
N SER A 98 9.13 25.80 0.42
CA SER A 98 9.84 25.93 1.70
C SER A 98 8.87 25.72 2.87
N TRP A 99 7.72 26.37 2.82
CA TRP A 99 6.67 26.18 3.81
C TRP A 99 6.19 24.71 3.88
N LEU A 100 5.95 24.07 2.72
CA LEU A 100 5.51 22.68 2.66
C LEU A 100 6.57 21.74 3.27
N LEU A 101 7.85 21.95 2.96
CA LEU A 101 8.94 21.13 3.49
C LEU A 101 9.11 21.33 5.00
N GLU A 102 8.90 22.55 5.50
CA GLU A 102 8.90 22.83 6.93
C GLU A 102 7.73 22.14 7.64
N TYR A 103 6.53 22.21 7.04
CA TYR A 103 5.32 21.56 7.55
C TYR A 103 5.42 20.03 7.53
N LEU A 104 5.95 19.45 6.45
CA LEU A 104 6.09 18.00 6.27
C LEU A 104 7.44 17.44 6.75
N GLY A 105 8.40 18.30 7.10
CA GLY A 105 9.78 17.91 7.43
C GLY A 105 9.93 17.14 8.73
N ASP A 106 8.90 17.12 9.56
CA ASP A 106 8.87 16.35 10.79
C ASP A 106 8.23 14.97 10.52
N THR A 107 9.05 13.92 10.65
CA THR A 107 8.64 12.53 10.45
C THR A 107 7.49 12.13 11.39
N ASP A 108 7.46 12.71 12.60
CA ASP A 108 6.43 12.40 13.59
C ASP A 108 5.09 13.02 13.20
N THR A 109 5.11 14.26 12.71
CA THR A 109 3.91 14.95 12.17
C THR A 109 3.36 14.21 10.95
N LEU A 110 4.22 13.81 10.00
CA LEU A 110 3.81 13.01 8.84
C LEU A 110 3.20 11.67 9.24
N SER A 111 3.82 10.98 10.19
CA SER A 111 3.31 9.71 10.70
C SER A 111 1.97 9.91 11.41
N GLN A 112 1.81 10.96 12.19
CA GLN A 112 0.57 11.25 12.91
C GLN A 112 -0.57 11.65 11.96
N GLU A 113 -0.35 12.53 11.01
CA GLU A 113 -1.41 13.03 10.15
C GLU A 113 -1.77 12.10 8.99
N TRP A 114 -0.81 11.29 8.51
CA TRP A 114 -1.02 10.47 7.31
C TRP A 114 -1.10 8.96 7.58
N LEU A 115 -0.60 8.50 8.72
CA LEU A 115 -0.54 7.07 9.04
C LEU A 115 -1.34 6.70 10.29
N ASN A 116 -1.67 7.65 11.16
CA ASN A 116 -2.32 7.37 12.46
C ASN A 116 -3.83 7.10 12.40
N ASP A 117 -4.49 7.24 11.27
CA ASP A 117 -5.81 6.62 11.11
C ASP A 117 -5.73 5.07 11.17
N ALA A 118 -4.52 4.50 11.18
CA ALA A 118 -4.29 3.06 11.21
C ALA A 118 -4.18 2.47 12.64
N GLU A 119 -3.93 3.27 13.67
CA GLU A 119 -3.76 2.77 15.04
C GLU A 119 -5.01 2.79 15.92
N CYS A 120 -6.12 3.33 15.45
CA CYS A 120 -7.36 3.41 16.23
C CYS A 120 -8.17 2.10 16.29
N GLY A 121 -7.60 0.96 15.91
CA GLY A 121 -8.28 -0.33 15.80
C GLY A 121 -7.59 -1.53 16.46
N ALA A 122 -6.52 -1.33 17.21
CA ALA A 122 -5.86 -2.43 17.94
C ALA A 122 -6.19 -2.35 19.45
N GLN A 123 -7.38 -2.74 19.82
CA GLN A 123 -7.73 -3.25 21.17
C GLN A 123 -8.41 -4.59 21.06
#